data_4e2f5cd89c163088696849ed8bfecaca
#
_entry.id   4e2f5cd89c163088696849ed8bfecaca
#
_cell.length_a   1.000
_cell.length_b   1.000
_cell.length_c   1.000
_cell.angle_alpha   90.00
_cell.angle_beta   90.00
_cell.angle_gamma   90.00
#
_symmetry.space_group_name_H-M   'P 1'
#
loop_
_entity.id
_entity.type
_entity.pdbx_description
1 polymer ?
#
loop_
_entity_poly.entity_id
_entity_poly.type
_entity_poly.pdbx_seq_one_letter_code
_entity_poly.pdbx_strand_id
1 'polypeptide(L)'
;MTRIIAIAMFGWLMLPTPARAACAALSFCSCTVSATPVSFGNYDPIGSANLDSTGEVTVDCTLLVALAGSYTVDFSTGTSGSYATRTMKNGVTDLQYNLYTDAAHTQIWGNNTGGSSRVTRIFSGLLSLQLRNTVYGRVFGSQNVPAGTYSDTIVVTVTY
;
A
#
# COMPACT_ATOMS: atom_id res chain seq x y z
N MET A 1 6.57 16.70 -6.98
CA MET A 1 7.68 15.70 -6.94
C MET A 1 7.13 14.39 -6.43
N THR A 2 7.31 13.31 -7.19
CA THR A 2 6.86 11.96 -6.83
C THR A 2 7.98 11.25 -6.11
N ARG A 3 7.75 10.74 -4.91
CA ARG A 3 8.70 9.87 -4.21
C ARG A 3 8.13 8.47 -4.03
N ILE A 4 8.96 7.50 -4.32
CA ILE A 4 8.63 6.08 -4.37
C ILE A 4 9.21 5.39 -3.14
N ILE A 5 8.38 4.68 -2.39
CA ILE A 5 8.79 3.86 -1.24
C ILE A 5 8.50 2.40 -1.57
N ALA A 6 9.54 1.58 -1.57
CA ALA A 6 9.37 0.14 -1.68
C ALA A 6 9.16 -0.45 -0.27
N ILE A 7 8.08 -1.18 -0.10
CA ILE A 7 7.76 -1.87 1.15
C ILE A 7 7.80 -3.36 0.87
N ALA A 8 8.77 -4.02 1.46
CA ALA A 8 8.88 -5.47 1.40
C ALA A 8 7.90 -6.09 2.41
N MET A 9 6.98 -6.91 1.93
CA MET A 9 6.15 -7.75 2.79
C MET A 9 6.88 -9.04 3.09
N PHE A 10 7.87 -9.00 3.95
CA PHE A 10 8.38 -10.20 4.62
C PHE A 10 9.27 -9.90 5.81
N GLY A 11 9.16 -10.78 6.82
CA GLY A 11 9.81 -10.69 8.11
C GLY A 11 11.33 -10.84 8.08
N TRP A 12 12.00 -9.78 7.69
CA TRP A 12 13.31 -9.43 8.19
C TRP A 12 13.27 -7.96 8.54
N LEU A 13 13.82 -7.62 9.71
CA LEU A 13 13.92 -6.26 10.24
C LEU A 13 14.69 -5.36 9.26
N MET A 14 14.04 -4.92 8.19
CA MET A 14 14.46 -3.70 7.52
C MET A 14 13.61 -2.60 8.11
N LEU A 15 14.21 -1.78 8.96
CA LEU A 15 13.63 -0.53 9.41
C LEU A 15 13.28 0.28 8.17
N PRO A 16 11.99 0.60 7.91
CA PRO A 16 11.66 1.46 6.80
C PRO A 16 12.34 2.81 7.02
N THR A 17 13.25 3.18 6.13
CA THR A 17 13.76 4.54 6.12
C THR A 17 12.62 5.47 5.71
N PRO A 18 12.23 6.44 6.56
CA PRO A 18 11.15 7.36 6.20
C PRO A 18 11.56 8.15 4.97
N ALA A 19 10.80 8.05 3.90
CA ALA A 19 10.98 8.94 2.76
C ALA A 19 10.42 10.31 3.12
N ARG A 20 11.26 11.33 3.03
CA ARG A 20 10.87 12.72 3.20
C ARG A 20 10.63 13.35 1.84
N ALA A 21 9.48 13.94 1.67
CA ALA A 21 9.15 14.71 0.50
C ALA A 21 8.81 16.16 0.92
N ALA A 22 9.17 17.12 0.07
CA ALA A 22 8.87 18.53 0.29
C ALA A 22 7.72 18.95 -0.62
N CYS A 23 6.78 19.74 -0.11
CA CYS A 23 5.68 20.28 -0.89
C CYS A 23 6.21 21.29 -1.92
N ALA A 24 5.88 21.08 -3.20
CA ALA A 24 6.56 21.74 -4.32
C ALA A 24 6.27 23.23 -4.49
N ALA A 25 5.22 23.78 -3.91
CA ALA A 25 4.82 25.15 -4.23
C ALA A 25 5.45 26.25 -3.39
N LEU A 26 5.80 26.00 -2.12
CA LEU A 26 6.25 27.07 -1.22
C LEU A 26 7.24 26.64 -0.12
N SER A 27 7.85 25.46 -0.16
CA SER A 27 8.83 24.99 0.85
C SER A 27 8.35 25.02 2.32
N PHE A 28 7.06 25.06 2.56
CA PHE A 28 6.46 25.27 3.90
C PHE A 28 5.85 23.99 4.47
N CYS A 29 6.05 22.85 3.86
CA CYS A 29 5.60 21.59 4.40
C CYS A 29 6.64 20.47 4.26
N SER A 30 6.63 19.55 5.21
CA SER A 30 7.42 18.31 5.19
C SER A 30 6.50 17.16 5.51
N CYS A 31 6.45 16.16 4.63
CA CYS A 31 5.69 14.94 4.88
C CYS A 31 6.62 13.73 5.00
N THR A 32 6.28 12.84 5.93
CA THR A 32 6.89 11.52 6.06
C THR A 32 5.81 10.47 5.76
N VAL A 33 6.21 9.38 5.14
CA VAL A 33 5.32 8.26 4.84
C VAL A 33 5.87 7.02 5.52
N SER A 34 5.03 6.34 6.25
CA SER A 34 5.33 5.05 6.86
C SER A 34 4.24 4.05 6.49
N ALA A 35 4.57 2.76 6.53
CA ALA A 35 3.58 1.73 6.29
C ALA A 35 3.78 0.52 7.19
N THR A 36 2.66 -0.04 7.63
CA THR A 36 2.60 -1.35 8.26
C THR A 36 2.22 -2.37 7.17
N PRO A 37 3.01 -3.41 6.95
CA PRO A 37 2.72 -4.40 5.91
C PRO A 37 1.43 -5.17 6.21
N VAL A 38 0.78 -5.65 5.15
CA VAL A 38 -0.30 -6.63 5.26
C VAL A 38 0.33 -8.00 5.46
N SER A 39 0.07 -8.64 6.61
CA SER A 39 0.53 -9.98 6.91
C SER A 39 -0.66 -10.93 6.92
N PHE A 40 -0.68 -11.88 6.00
CA PHE A 40 -1.80 -12.81 5.84
C PHE A 40 -1.73 -14.01 6.81
N GLY A 41 -0.57 -14.28 7.40
CA GLY A 41 -0.41 -15.47 8.24
C GLY A 41 -0.36 -16.76 7.41
N ASN A 42 -0.96 -17.84 7.94
CA ASN A 42 -0.94 -19.15 7.28
C ASN A 42 -2.09 -19.29 6.27
N TYR A 43 -1.74 -19.58 5.04
CA TYR A 43 -2.71 -19.87 3.98
C TYR A 43 -2.96 -21.38 3.90
N ASP A 44 -4.24 -21.78 3.81
CA ASP A 44 -4.64 -23.16 3.57
C ASP A 44 -4.85 -23.39 2.06
N PRO A 45 -3.96 -24.16 1.39
CA PRO A 45 -4.04 -24.38 -0.06
C PRO A 45 -5.22 -25.26 -0.49
N ILE A 46 -5.84 -26.00 0.44
CA ILE A 46 -6.98 -26.87 0.18
C ILE A 46 -8.30 -26.14 0.47
N GLY A 47 -8.24 -25.11 1.31
CA GLY A 47 -9.39 -24.32 1.72
C GLY A 47 -9.94 -23.47 0.57
N SER A 48 -11.26 -23.37 0.48
CA SER A 48 -11.94 -22.50 -0.49
C SER A 48 -12.15 -21.07 0.00
N ALA A 49 -11.94 -20.81 1.27
CA ALA A 49 -12.13 -19.49 1.86
C ALA A 49 -10.99 -18.52 1.48
N ASN A 50 -11.35 -17.29 1.20
CA ASN A 50 -10.35 -16.22 1.09
C ASN A 50 -9.72 -15.94 2.45
N LEU A 51 -8.45 -15.51 2.45
CA LEU A 51 -7.74 -15.10 3.64
C LEU A 51 -7.55 -13.58 3.61
N ASP A 52 -8.25 -12.89 4.50
CA ASP A 52 -8.24 -11.43 4.57
C ASP A 52 -7.30 -10.96 5.68
N SER A 53 -6.67 -9.82 5.45
CA SER A 53 -5.81 -9.13 6.42
C SER A 53 -5.77 -7.64 6.14
N THR A 54 -5.22 -6.87 7.07
CA THR A 54 -5.08 -5.42 6.91
C THR A 54 -3.65 -4.96 7.18
N GLY A 55 -3.30 -3.86 6.56
CA GLY A 55 -2.12 -3.05 6.84
C GLY A 55 -2.51 -1.58 6.90
N GLU A 56 -1.53 -0.70 6.98
CA GLU A 56 -1.78 0.74 7.04
C GLU A 56 -0.70 1.53 6.30
N VAL A 57 -1.10 2.59 5.61
CA VAL A 57 -0.20 3.64 5.13
C VAL A 57 -0.52 4.92 5.89
N THR A 58 0.45 5.42 6.63
CA THR A 58 0.35 6.67 7.39
C THR A 58 1.14 7.76 6.69
N VAL A 59 0.50 8.90 6.46
CA VAL A 59 1.11 10.12 5.94
C VAL A 59 1.09 11.17 7.04
N ASP A 60 2.27 11.56 7.53
CA ASP A 60 2.46 12.57 8.56
C ASP A 60 3.05 13.83 7.91
N CYS A 61 2.30 14.92 7.92
CA CYS A 61 2.75 16.20 7.37
C CYS A 61 2.83 17.27 8.45
N THR A 62 3.92 18.05 8.46
CA THR A 62 4.07 19.27 9.22
C THR A 62 4.04 20.46 8.28
N LEU A 63 3.18 21.43 8.55
CA LEU A 63 2.96 22.62 7.76
C LEU A 63 3.44 23.84 8.57
N LEU A 64 4.21 24.74 7.97
CA LEU A 64 4.64 25.99 8.64
C LEU A 64 3.54 27.06 8.65
N VAL A 65 2.56 26.93 7.75
CA VAL A 65 1.37 27.78 7.67
C VAL A 65 0.13 26.95 7.42
N ALA A 66 -1.02 27.40 7.87
CA ALA A 66 -2.29 26.73 7.66
C ALA A 66 -2.66 26.77 6.17
N LEU A 67 -2.43 25.68 5.48
CA LEU A 67 -2.70 25.51 4.04
C LEU A 67 -3.86 24.55 3.81
N ALA A 68 -4.49 24.68 2.65
CA ALA A 68 -5.37 23.68 2.08
C ALA A 68 -4.64 22.97 0.92
N GLY A 69 -4.88 21.68 0.78
CA GLY A 69 -4.26 20.90 -0.28
C GLY A 69 -4.86 19.51 -0.41
N SER A 70 -4.26 18.73 -1.26
CA SER A 70 -4.61 17.32 -1.40
C SER A 70 -3.35 16.50 -1.64
N TYR A 71 -3.40 15.22 -1.30
CA TYR A 71 -2.40 14.24 -1.71
C TYR A 71 -3.09 12.99 -2.25
N THR A 72 -2.35 12.26 -3.07
CA THR A 72 -2.77 10.96 -3.56
C THR A 72 -1.82 9.88 -3.06
N VAL A 73 -2.35 8.68 -2.83
CA VAL A 73 -1.59 7.49 -2.47
C VAL A 73 -1.84 6.43 -3.54
N ASP A 74 -0.79 6.08 -4.24
CA ASP A 74 -0.79 5.08 -5.30
C ASP A 74 0.02 3.85 -4.89
N PHE A 75 -0.45 2.67 -5.27
CA PHE A 75 0.26 1.40 -5.11
C PHE A 75 0.73 0.89 -6.46
N SER A 76 1.91 0.24 -6.49
CA SER A 76 2.39 -0.47 -7.66
C SER A 76 1.63 -1.79 -7.88
N THR A 77 1.86 -2.39 -9.03
CA THR A 77 1.36 -3.73 -9.36
C THR A 77 2.08 -4.86 -8.60
N GLY A 78 3.16 -4.54 -7.87
CA GLY A 78 4.05 -5.55 -7.31
C GLY A 78 4.80 -6.31 -8.42
N THR A 79 5.19 -7.54 -8.10
CA THR A 79 5.96 -8.40 -9.02
C THR A 79 5.13 -8.94 -10.18
N SER A 80 3.79 -8.95 -10.07
CA SER A 80 2.90 -9.46 -11.12
C SER A 80 2.82 -8.57 -12.37
N GLY A 81 3.10 -7.27 -12.24
CA GLY A 81 2.91 -6.30 -13.31
C GLY A 81 1.43 -5.99 -13.62
N SER A 82 0.47 -6.50 -12.84
CA SER A 82 -0.98 -6.35 -13.07
C SER A 82 -1.71 -5.92 -11.81
N TYR A 83 -2.66 -4.97 -11.94
CA TYR A 83 -3.59 -4.63 -10.86
C TYR A 83 -4.73 -5.64 -10.72
N ALA A 84 -5.16 -6.27 -11.81
CA ALA A 84 -6.27 -7.22 -11.76
C ALA A 84 -5.98 -8.40 -10.83
N THR A 85 -4.73 -8.86 -10.81
CA THR A 85 -4.28 -9.93 -9.93
C THR A 85 -2.82 -9.72 -9.58
N ARG A 86 -2.53 -9.40 -8.32
CA ARG A 86 -1.18 -9.38 -7.78
C ARG A 86 -0.75 -10.79 -7.37
N THR A 87 0.55 -11.04 -7.34
CA THR A 87 1.10 -12.34 -6.91
C THR A 87 2.21 -12.15 -5.90
N MET A 88 2.16 -12.90 -4.82
CA MET A 88 3.29 -13.14 -3.94
C MET A 88 4.10 -14.32 -4.52
N LYS A 89 5.41 -14.23 -4.41
CA LYS A 89 6.35 -15.23 -4.97
C LYS A 89 6.97 -16.10 -3.89
N ASN A 90 7.09 -17.38 -4.20
CA ASN A 90 8.02 -18.32 -3.55
C ASN A 90 8.83 -19.01 -4.65
N GLY A 91 10.00 -18.47 -4.99
CA GLY A 91 10.75 -18.87 -6.17
C GLY A 91 9.94 -18.66 -7.45
N VAL A 92 9.61 -19.74 -8.12
CA VAL A 92 8.81 -19.73 -9.37
C VAL A 92 7.31 -19.88 -9.14
N THR A 93 6.89 -20.12 -7.90
CA THR A 93 5.47 -20.34 -7.56
C THR A 93 4.79 -19.03 -7.17
N ASP A 94 3.59 -18.83 -7.66
CA ASP A 94 2.75 -17.66 -7.45
C ASP A 94 1.58 -17.98 -6.53
N LEU A 95 1.36 -17.12 -5.53
CA LEU A 95 0.15 -17.10 -4.72
C LEU A 95 -0.59 -15.79 -5.03
N GLN A 96 -1.78 -15.90 -5.59
CA GLN A 96 -2.57 -14.76 -6.03
C GLN A 96 -3.22 -14.06 -4.84
N TYR A 97 -3.16 -12.74 -4.86
CA TYR A 97 -3.79 -11.85 -3.87
C TYR A 97 -4.17 -10.53 -4.50
N ASN A 98 -4.84 -9.67 -3.73
CA ASN A 98 -4.96 -8.27 -4.10
C ASN A 98 -5.05 -7.35 -2.87
N LEU A 99 -4.89 -6.05 -3.10
CA LEU A 99 -5.00 -4.99 -2.11
C LEU A 99 -6.12 -4.04 -2.51
N TYR A 100 -6.89 -3.58 -1.54
CA TYR A 100 -8.10 -2.80 -1.76
C TYR A 100 -8.14 -1.57 -0.87
N THR A 101 -8.88 -0.57 -1.31
CA THR A 101 -9.14 0.66 -0.56
C THR A 101 -10.33 0.53 0.40
N ASP A 102 -11.11 -0.54 0.27
CA ASP A 102 -12.36 -0.77 1.00
C ASP A 102 -12.43 -2.16 1.64
N ALA A 103 -13.11 -2.27 2.76
CA ALA A 103 -13.30 -3.52 3.50
C ALA A 103 -14.16 -4.54 2.75
N ALA A 104 -14.97 -4.11 1.78
CA ALA A 104 -15.76 -5.00 0.94
C ALA A 104 -14.92 -5.66 -0.18
N HIS A 105 -13.66 -5.25 -0.36
CA HIS A 105 -12.74 -5.73 -1.39
C HIS A 105 -13.28 -5.53 -2.82
N THR A 106 -13.91 -4.38 -3.06
CA THR A 106 -14.50 -4.05 -4.37
C THR A 106 -13.63 -3.11 -5.19
N GLN A 107 -12.78 -2.29 -4.53
CA GLN A 107 -11.96 -1.26 -5.15
C GLN A 107 -10.48 -1.62 -5.02
N ILE A 108 -9.89 -2.18 -6.06
CA ILE A 108 -8.45 -2.52 -6.08
C ILE A 108 -7.64 -1.23 -5.92
N TRP A 109 -6.72 -1.21 -4.96
CA TRP A 109 -5.83 -0.07 -4.75
C TRP A 109 -4.65 -0.11 -5.72
N GLY A 110 -4.55 0.91 -6.55
CA GLY A 110 -3.48 1.09 -7.53
C GLY A 110 -3.21 2.57 -7.79
N ASN A 111 -3.08 2.94 -9.05
CA ASN A 111 -2.74 4.28 -9.51
C ASN A 111 -3.79 4.91 -10.45
N ASN A 112 -5.02 4.43 -10.40
CA ASN A 112 -6.14 4.84 -11.26
C ASN A 112 -5.99 4.39 -12.73
N THR A 113 -5.22 3.32 -12.97
CA THR A 113 -5.11 2.64 -14.27
C THR A 113 -5.40 1.16 -14.14
N GLY A 114 -5.61 0.47 -15.24
CA GLY A 114 -5.79 -1.00 -15.25
C GLY A 114 -6.93 -1.50 -14.37
N GLY A 115 -8.01 -0.73 -14.22
CA GLY A 115 -9.16 -1.07 -13.37
C GLY A 115 -8.92 -0.85 -11.87
N SER A 116 -7.82 -0.22 -11.49
CA SER A 116 -7.51 0.13 -10.10
C SER A 116 -7.97 1.55 -9.76
N SER A 117 -8.11 1.82 -8.47
CA SER A 117 -8.41 3.13 -7.89
C SER A 117 -7.22 3.66 -7.11
N ARG A 118 -7.11 5.00 -6.99
CA ARG A 118 -6.18 5.65 -6.07
C ARG A 118 -6.91 6.22 -4.87
N VAL A 119 -6.23 6.38 -3.77
CA VAL A 119 -6.75 7.13 -2.63
C VAL A 119 -6.35 8.58 -2.79
N THR A 120 -7.34 9.49 -2.72
CA THR A 120 -7.14 10.93 -2.67
C THR A 120 -7.65 11.46 -1.34
N ARG A 121 -6.87 12.31 -0.68
CA ARG A 121 -7.23 12.98 0.57
C ARG A 121 -7.08 14.49 0.42
N ILE A 122 -8.09 15.21 0.90
CA ILE A 122 -8.09 16.67 0.95
C ILE A 122 -7.88 17.09 2.40
N PHE A 123 -7.08 18.11 2.63
CA PHE A 123 -6.86 18.70 3.95
C PHE A 123 -6.92 20.22 3.88
N SER A 124 -7.32 20.87 4.98
CA SER A 124 -7.41 22.32 5.06
C SER A 124 -7.17 22.83 6.48
N GLY A 125 -6.48 23.96 6.60
CA GLY A 125 -6.41 24.75 7.83
C GLY A 125 -5.59 24.14 8.97
N LEU A 126 -4.68 23.20 8.72
CA LEU A 126 -3.93 22.50 9.75
C LEU A 126 -2.45 22.85 9.71
N LEU A 127 -1.80 22.91 10.89
CA LEU A 127 -0.35 23.05 11.05
C LEU A 127 0.37 21.70 11.10
N SER A 128 -0.34 20.64 11.48
CA SER A 128 0.13 19.25 11.42
C SER A 128 -1.02 18.36 11.02
N LEU A 129 -0.72 17.30 10.27
CA LEU A 129 -1.70 16.37 9.74
C LEU A 129 -1.12 14.97 9.80
N GLN A 130 -1.81 14.05 10.50
CA GLN A 130 -1.57 12.63 10.41
C GLN A 130 -2.79 11.97 9.77
N LEU A 131 -2.61 11.36 8.61
CA LEU A 131 -3.66 10.65 7.90
C LEU A 131 -3.30 9.18 7.74
N ARG A 132 -4.17 8.33 8.25
CA ARG A 132 -4.07 6.87 8.18
C ARG A 132 -4.97 6.34 7.08
N ASN A 133 -4.42 5.49 6.25
CA ASN A 133 -5.12 4.84 5.16
C ASN A 133 -5.01 3.33 5.35
N THR A 134 -6.12 2.68 5.74
CA THR A 134 -6.16 1.24 5.90
C THR A 134 -6.02 0.56 4.54
N VAL A 135 -5.15 -0.45 4.47
CA VAL A 135 -4.97 -1.32 3.32
C VAL A 135 -5.71 -2.61 3.62
N TYR A 136 -6.68 -2.96 2.80
CA TYR A 136 -7.39 -4.25 2.91
C TYR A 136 -6.77 -5.23 1.93
N GLY A 137 -6.25 -6.33 2.44
CA GLY A 137 -5.62 -7.38 1.65
C GLY A 137 -6.46 -8.65 1.63
N ARG A 138 -6.45 -9.34 0.48
CA ARG A 138 -7.10 -10.64 0.31
C ARG A 138 -6.24 -11.58 -0.50
N VAL A 139 -5.90 -12.73 0.08
CA VAL A 139 -5.42 -13.90 -0.67
C VAL A 139 -6.65 -14.69 -1.10
N PHE A 140 -6.70 -15.05 -2.37
CA PHE A 140 -7.83 -15.83 -2.90
C PHE A 140 -7.74 -17.29 -2.42
N GLY A 141 -8.89 -17.88 -2.11
CA GLY A 141 -8.99 -19.30 -1.75
C GLY A 141 -8.74 -20.21 -2.93
N SER A 142 -8.68 -21.52 -2.66
CA SER A 142 -8.60 -22.58 -3.68
C SER A 142 -7.35 -22.52 -4.57
N GLN A 143 -6.22 -22.06 -4.05
CA GLN A 143 -4.94 -22.06 -4.76
C GLN A 143 -4.06 -23.18 -4.24
N ASN A 144 -3.87 -24.23 -5.03
CA ASN A 144 -3.03 -25.36 -4.68
C ASN A 144 -1.55 -24.99 -4.90
N VAL A 145 -0.94 -24.43 -3.88
CA VAL A 145 0.47 -24.02 -3.89
C VAL A 145 1.28 -24.78 -2.84
N PRO A 146 2.58 -25.06 -3.07
CA PRO A 146 3.42 -25.76 -2.11
C PRO A 146 3.59 -24.93 -0.82
N ALA A 147 3.89 -25.63 0.26
CA ALA A 147 4.24 -24.99 1.53
C ALA A 147 5.51 -24.14 1.36
N GLY A 148 5.53 -22.98 1.97
CA GLY A 148 6.67 -22.09 1.92
C GLY A 148 6.28 -20.66 2.25
N THR A 149 7.25 -19.78 2.10
CA THR A 149 7.12 -18.36 2.36
C THR A 149 6.86 -17.62 1.07
N TYR A 150 5.72 -16.94 1.00
CA TYR A 150 5.31 -16.12 -0.14
C TYR A 150 5.40 -14.64 0.20
N SER A 151 6.01 -13.86 -0.68
CA SER A 151 6.14 -12.41 -0.47
C SER A 151 5.99 -11.64 -1.78
N ASP A 152 5.60 -10.38 -1.66
CA ASP A 152 5.60 -9.39 -2.73
C ASP A 152 6.07 -8.04 -2.19
N THR A 153 6.56 -7.18 -3.06
CA THR A 153 6.98 -5.83 -2.72
C THR A 153 6.10 -4.83 -3.44
N ILE A 154 5.35 -4.06 -2.67
CA ILE A 154 4.51 -2.97 -3.18
C ILE A 154 5.22 -1.64 -2.98
N VAL A 155 5.38 -0.90 -4.06
CA VAL A 155 5.85 0.48 -4.00
C VAL A 155 4.66 1.39 -3.71
N VAL A 156 4.75 2.16 -2.64
CA VAL A 156 3.78 3.18 -2.28
C VAL A 156 4.30 4.53 -2.74
N THR A 157 3.51 5.22 -3.56
CA THR A 157 3.83 6.56 -4.05
C THR A 157 2.84 7.56 -3.47
N VAL A 158 3.34 8.57 -2.78
CA VAL A 158 2.53 9.69 -2.29
C VAL A 158 2.90 10.93 -3.10
N THR A 159 1.87 11.55 -3.70
CA THR A 159 2.02 12.77 -4.50
C THR A 159 1.16 13.89 -3.91
N TYR A 160 1.73 15.07 -3.71
CA TYR A 160 1.10 16.29 -3.16
C TYR A 160 1.68 17.54 -3.77
#